data_257ef15d1016263f79d26b4984d65c7e
#
_entry.id   257ef15d1016263f79d26b4984d65c7e
#
_cell.length_a   1.000
_cell.length_b   1.000
_cell.length_c   1.000
_cell.angle_alpha   90.00
_cell.angle_beta   90.00
_cell.angle_gamma   90.00
#
_symmetry.space_group_name_H-M   'P 1'
#
loop_
_entity.id
_entity.type
_entity.pdbx_description
1 polymer ?
#
loop_
_entity_poly.entity_id
_entity_poly.type
_entity_poly.pdbx_seq_one_letter_code
_entity_poly.pdbx_strand_id
1 'polypeptide(L)'
;MKGTEWYQADEIAEAYDDKRFSGGGQFIDRREKTAVRNALGPVADKEILEVACGTGRFTVMLAQLGADIVGLDVSGPMLAQGREKAQAVGVDDTVEFIRGDAARLPFPDDHFDAVFAMRFFHLADRPVTFLKELARVSAGPVLFDTFNLESSRVLYNWLLPMGSRLYSRQAVESLLADAGVDLIDATHDFVLPYGFYRSLPTRIARPFRKLDRAIGSAGGGDRVASVSYWVVE
;
A
#
# COMPACT_ATOMS: atom_id res chain seq x y z
N MET A 1 3.85 -5.92 -20.73
CA MET A 1 3.57 -5.72 -19.28
C MET A 1 4.05 -4.33 -18.90
N LYS A 2 3.17 -3.43 -18.46
CA LYS A 2 3.59 -2.18 -17.80
C LYS A 2 3.86 -2.52 -16.34
N GLY A 3 4.95 -3.24 -16.10
CA GLY A 3 5.35 -3.70 -14.79
C GLY A 3 6.26 -2.71 -14.08
N THR A 4 7.17 -3.22 -13.28
CA THR A 4 8.18 -2.50 -12.51
C THR A 4 9.03 -1.53 -13.33
N GLU A 5 9.26 -1.79 -14.63
CA GLU A 5 10.01 -0.90 -15.53
C GLU A 5 9.37 0.50 -15.68
N TRP A 6 8.04 0.58 -15.64
CA TRP A 6 7.34 1.87 -15.76
C TRP A 6 7.63 2.81 -14.59
N TYR A 7 7.83 2.27 -13.38
CA TYR A 7 8.14 3.05 -12.18
C TYR A 7 9.61 3.49 -12.08
N GLN A 8 10.47 3.07 -13.02
CA GLN A 8 11.89 3.42 -13.04
C GLN A 8 12.21 4.68 -13.87
N ALA A 9 11.22 5.30 -14.50
CA ALA A 9 11.40 6.53 -15.26
C ALA A 9 11.29 7.76 -14.33
N ASP A 10 12.24 8.68 -14.43
CA ASP A 10 12.31 9.91 -13.61
C ASP A 10 11.05 10.77 -13.74
N GLU A 11 10.56 10.99 -14.96
CA GLU A 11 9.33 11.76 -15.24
C GLU A 11 8.09 11.17 -14.55
N ILE A 12 8.09 9.84 -14.33
CA ILE A 12 7.00 9.16 -13.63
C ILE A 12 7.08 9.42 -12.13
N ALA A 13 8.29 9.36 -11.56
CA ALA A 13 8.52 9.62 -10.14
C ALA A 13 8.13 11.05 -9.77
N GLU A 14 8.55 12.05 -10.55
CA GLU A 14 8.22 13.46 -10.30
C GLU A 14 6.72 13.76 -10.31
N ALA A 15 5.98 13.18 -11.26
CA ALA A 15 4.54 13.42 -11.40
C ALA A 15 3.66 12.42 -10.63
N TYR A 16 4.24 11.46 -9.91
CA TYR A 16 3.52 10.32 -9.36
C TYR A 16 2.44 10.73 -8.35
N ASP A 17 2.82 11.51 -7.37
CA ASP A 17 1.92 11.90 -6.29
C ASP A 17 0.81 12.82 -6.78
N ASP A 18 1.13 13.80 -7.60
CA ASP A 18 0.15 14.72 -8.17
C ASP A 18 -0.89 14.00 -9.01
N LYS A 19 -0.47 13.07 -9.86
CA LYS A 19 -1.39 12.28 -10.68
C LYS A 19 -2.25 11.31 -9.88
N ARG A 20 -1.77 10.84 -8.73
CA ARG A 20 -2.44 9.77 -7.99
C ARG A 20 -3.24 10.26 -6.79
N PHE A 21 -2.82 11.35 -6.15
CA PHE A 21 -3.33 11.78 -4.86
C PHE A 21 -3.89 13.21 -4.86
N SER A 22 -3.90 13.91 -6.00
CA SER A 22 -4.63 15.18 -6.16
C SER A 22 -6.13 14.93 -6.40
N GLY A 23 -6.93 15.98 -6.36
CA GLY A 23 -8.36 15.91 -6.60
C GLY A 23 -9.08 14.87 -5.75
N GLY A 24 -9.88 14.00 -6.36
CA GLY A 24 -10.55 12.89 -5.69
C GLY A 24 -9.61 11.79 -5.19
N GLY A 25 -8.38 11.74 -5.67
CA GLY A 25 -7.32 10.85 -5.16
C GLY A 25 -6.97 11.08 -3.70
N GLN A 26 -7.24 12.29 -3.16
CA GLN A 26 -7.07 12.60 -1.73
C GLN A 26 -7.91 11.71 -0.81
N PHE A 27 -9.06 11.19 -1.27
CA PHE A 27 -9.86 10.25 -0.47
C PHE A 27 -9.15 8.91 -0.32
N ILE A 28 -8.42 8.50 -1.34
CA ILE A 28 -7.61 7.28 -1.35
C ILE A 28 -6.44 7.48 -0.40
N ASP A 29 -5.68 8.56 -0.55
CA ASP A 29 -4.53 8.90 0.29
C ASP A 29 -4.88 8.88 1.78
N ARG A 30 -5.94 9.61 2.16
CA ARG A 30 -6.40 9.66 3.55
C ARG A 30 -6.81 8.30 4.10
N ARG A 31 -7.48 7.47 3.28
CA ARG A 31 -7.92 6.14 3.73
C ARG A 31 -6.75 5.19 3.91
N GLU A 32 -5.83 5.17 2.96
CA GLU A 32 -4.62 4.34 3.04
C GLU A 32 -3.75 4.75 4.24
N LYS A 33 -3.53 6.06 4.46
CA LYS A 33 -2.83 6.56 5.65
C LYS A 33 -3.53 6.16 6.95
N THR A 34 -4.86 6.19 6.97
CA THR A 34 -5.63 5.72 8.13
C THR A 34 -5.48 4.22 8.33
N ALA A 35 -5.49 3.42 7.26
CA ALA A 35 -5.30 1.96 7.35
C ALA A 35 -3.93 1.62 7.95
N VAL A 36 -2.86 2.26 7.45
CA VAL A 36 -1.50 2.09 7.97
C VAL A 36 -1.43 2.45 9.46
N ARG A 37 -1.91 3.63 9.84
CA ARG A 37 -1.88 4.07 11.24
C ARG A 37 -2.68 3.16 12.19
N ASN A 38 -3.84 2.67 11.75
CA ASN A 38 -4.66 1.78 12.57
C ASN A 38 -3.99 0.40 12.74
N ALA A 39 -3.40 -0.13 11.67
CA ALA A 39 -2.73 -1.43 11.70
C ALA A 39 -1.44 -1.41 12.57
N LEU A 40 -0.65 -0.35 12.45
CA LEU A 40 0.63 -0.24 13.17
C LEU A 40 0.45 0.29 14.62
N GLY A 41 -0.66 0.94 14.93
CA GLY A 41 -0.89 1.59 16.23
C GLY A 41 0.07 2.75 16.50
N PRO A 42 0.44 3.01 17.77
CA PRO A 42 1.48 4.00 18.12
C PRO A 42 2.83 3.59 17.52
N VAL A 43 3.48 4.53 16.80
CA VAL A 43 4.71 4.25 16.03
C VAL A 43 5.94 5.01 16.55
N ALA A 44 5.77 5.89 17.54
CA ALA A 44 6.90 6.61 18.13
C ALA A 44 7.92 5.63 18.72
N ASP A 45 9.19 5.88 18.45
CA ASP A 45 10.34 5.08 18.90
C ASP A 45 10.33 3.61 18.38
N LYS A 46 9.58 3.32 17.31
CA LYS A 46 9.55 2.00 16.65
C LYS A 46 10.38 1.97 15.38
N GLU A 47 11.05 0.85 15.16
CA GLU A 47 11.74 0.52 13.91
C GLU A 47 10.76 -0.11 12.93
N ILE A 48 10.48 0.56 11.80
CA ILE A 48 9.44 0.15 10.84
C ILE A 48 10.05 -0.01 9.43
N LEU A 49 9.60 -1.03 8.69
CA LEU A 49 9.95 -1.19 7.29
C LEU A 49 8.73 -0.97 6.38
N GLU A 50 8.88 -0.06 5.42
CA GLU A 50 7.98 0.03 4.26
C GLU A 50 8.61 -0.62 3.04
N VAL A 51 8.00 -1.70 2.52
CA VAL A 51 8.43 -2.37 1.29
C VAL A 51 7.63 -1.85 0.10
N ALA A 52 8.32 -1.59 -1.02
CA ALA A 52 7.79 -0.89 -2.19
C ALA A 52 7.29 0.52 -1.84
N CYS A 53 8.12 1.27 -1.11
CA CYS A 53 7.77 2.59 -0.56
C CYS A 53 7.52 3.65 -1.63
N GLY A 54 7.97 3.44 -2.88
CA GLY A 54 7.83 4.39 -3.97
C GLY A 54 8.44 5.74 -3.60
N THR A 55 7.65 6.80 -3.67
CA THR A 55 8.06 8.17 -3.34
C THR A 55 8.04 8.48 -1.83
N GLY A 56 8.01 7.47 -0.96
CA GLY A 56 8.10 7.62 0.49
C GLY A 56 6.89 8.29 1.16
N ARG A 57 5.70 8.18 0.56
CA ARG A 57 4.49 8.86 1.04
C ARG A 57 4.08 8.45 2.46
N PHE A 58 4.20 7.17 2.80
CA PHE A 58 3.93 6.67 4.15
C PHE A 58 5.18 6.74 5.01
N THR A 59 6.35 6.48 4.44
CA THR A 59 7.66 6.60 5.09
C THR A 59 7.80 7.95 5.78
N VAL A 60 7.64 9.04 5.03
CA VAL A 60 7.72 10.42 5.57
C VAL A 60 6.61 10.70 6.59
N MET A 61 5.39 10.20 6.37
CA MET A 61 4.28 10.37 7.32
C MET A 61 4.57 9.69 8.67
N LEU A 62 5.14 8.49 8.66
CA LEU A 62 5.43 7.76 9.91
C LEU A 62 6.63 8.34 10.64
N ALA A 63 7.66 8.80 9.92
CA ALA A 63 8.76 9.54 10.50
C ALA A 63 8.30 10.82 11.21
N GLN A 64 7.37 11.58 10.62
CA GLN A 64 6.74 12.74 11.28
C GLN A 64 5.94 12.37 12.54
N LEU A 65 5.58 11.10 12.72
CA LEU A 65 4.93 10.57 13.92
C LEU A 65 5.92 9.97 14.92
N GLY A 66 7.23 10.09 14.66
CA GLY A 66 8.30 9.68 15.56
C GLY A 66 8.80 8.24 15.37
N ALA A 67 8.52 7.61 14.23
CA ALA A 67 9.11 6.31 13.89
C ALA A 67 10.51 6.47 13.30
N ASP A 68 11.40 5.51 13.58
CA ASP A 68 12.59 5.23 12.81
C ASP A 68 12.21 4.30 11.66
N ILE A 69 12.33 4.76 10.42
CA ILE A 69 11.73 4.02 9.30
C ILE A 69 12.67 3.81 8.12
N VAL A 70 12.68 2.58 7.63
CA VAL A 70 13.34 2.21 6.38
C VAL A 70 12.31 2.11 5.27
N GLY A 71 12.52 2.85 4.17
CA GLY A 71 11.76 2.73 2.93
C GLY A 71 12.55 1.96 1.89
N LEU A 72 12.09 0.76 1.49
CA LEU A 72 12.75 -0.05 0.47
C LEU A 72 11.94 -0.05 -0.82
N ASP A 73 12.61 0.23 -1.95
CA ASP A 73 12.03 0.13 -3.30
C ASP A 73 13.08 -0.29 -4.32
N VAL A 74 12.63 -0.87 -5.44
CA VAL A 74 13.50 -1.23 -6.56
C VAL A 74 13.87 -0.03 -7.43
N SER A 75 13.07 1.04 -7.38
CA SER A 75 13.19 2.24 -8.21
C SER A 75 14.05 3.32 -7.56
N GLY A 76 15.26 3.53 -8.09
CA GLY A 76 16.13 4.63 -7.66
C GLY A 76 15.48 6.01 -7.76
N PRO A 77 14.82 6.37 -8.89
CA PRO A 77 14.10 7.64 -9.04
C PRO A 77 13.01 7.87 -7.99
N MET A 78 12.22 6.84 -7.65
CA MET A 78 11.22 6.95 -6.59
C MET A 78 11.85 7.24 -5.23
N LEU A 79 12.94 6.53 -4.89
CA LEU A 79 13.67 6.76 -3.64
C LEU A 79 14.31 8.16 -3.57
N ALA A 80 14.77 8.72 -4.70
CA ALA A 80 15.26 10.09 -4.76
C ALA A 80 14.18 11.09 -4.36
N GLN A 81 12.97 10.95 -4.92
CA GLN A 81 11.82 11.78 -4.53
C GLN A 81 11.46 11.61 -3.04
N GLY A 82 11.59 10.38 -2.50
CA GLY A 82 11.39 10.12 -1.08
C GLY A 82 12.36 10.89 -0.19
N ARG A 83 13.66 10.89 -0.54
CA ARG A 83 14.70 11.63 0.18
C ARG A 83 14.45 13.14 0.16
N GLU A 84 14.11 13.69 -1.00
CA GLU A 84 13.77 15.10 -1.15
C GLU A 84 12.59 15.50 -0.25
N LYS A 85 11.57 14.65 -0.17
CA LYS A 85 10.42 14.89 0.71
C LYS A 85 10.80 14.83 2.19
N ALA A 86 11.60 13.84 2.59
CA ALA A 86 12.06 13.72 3.98
C ALA A 86 12.85 14.97 4.41
N GLN A 87 13.79 15.43 3.56
CA GLN A 87 14.54 16.66 3.78
C GLN A 87 13.64 17.89 3.84
N ALA A 88 12.67 18.02 2.93
CA ALA A 88 11.76 19.16 2.88
C ALA A 88 10.92 19.34 4.15
N VAL A 89 10.69 18.29 4.91
CA VAL A 89 9.91 18.31 6.17
C VAL A 89 10.76 18.06 7.42
N GLY A 90 12.09 17.91 7.27
CA GLY A 90 13.06 17.80 8.37
C GLY A 90 12.96 16.49 9.15
N VAL A 91 12.78 15.36 8.48
CA VAL A 91 12.76 14.01 9.07
C VAL A 91 13.82 13.08 8.45
N ASP A 92 14.76 13.61 7.70
CA ASP A 92 15.78 12.85 7.00
C ASP A 92 16.75 12.10 7.95
N ASP A 93 16.87 12.53 9.19
CA ASP A 93 17.67 11.85 10.23
C ASP A 93 17.00 10.56 10.75
N THR A 94 15.69 10.40 10.59
CA THR A 94 14.90 9.24 11.06
C THR A 94 14.40 8.37 9.92
N VAL A 95 14.82 8.64 8.69
CA VAL A 95 14.41 7.91 7.48
C VAL A 95 15.62 7.40 6.73
N GLU A 96 15.63 6.10 6.44
CA GLU A 96 16.59 5.52 5.50
C GLU A 96 15.86 5.03 4.24
N PHE A 97 16.36 5.40 3.05
CA PHE A 97 15.84 4.90 1.78
C PHE A 97 16.84 3.95 1.12
N ILE A 98 16.45 2.67 0.98
CA ILE A 98 17.30 1.59 0.47
C ILE A 98 16.75 1.06 -0.84
N ARG A 99 17.63 0.87 -1.83
CA ARG A 99 17.28 0.17 -3.05
C ARG A 99 17.41 -1.34 -2.86
N GLY A 100 16.32 -2.09 -3.04
CA GLY A 100 16.32 -3.53 -2.82
C GLY A 100 15.19 -4.28 -3.51
N ASP A 101 15.28 -5.62 -3.52
CA ASP A 101 14.24 -6.52 -4.03
C ASP A 101 13.44 -7.09 -2.84
N ALA A 102 12.13 -6.90 -2.88
CA ALA A 102 11.19 -7.44 -1.89
C ALA A 102 11.20 -8.99 -1.79
N ALA A 103 11.75 -9.68 -2.79
CA ALA A 103 11.88 -11.14 -2.76
C ALA A 103 13.05 -11.63 -1.89
N ARG A 104 13.93 -10.72 -1.48
CA ARG A 104 15.09 -11.01 -0.62
C ARG A 104 15.49 -9.74 0.12
N LEU A 105 14.86 -9.53 1.27
CA LEU A 105 15.11 -8.35 2.10
C LEU A 105 16.48 -8.47 2.81
N PRO A 106 17.32 -7.42 2.77
CA PRO A 106 18.69 -7.47 3.32
C PRO A 106 18.71 -7.24 4.83
N PHE A 107 17.73 -7.77 5.56
CA PHE A 107 17.61 -7.63 7.01
C PHE A 107 17.54 -8.99 7.68
N PRO A 108 17.98 -9.10 8.96
CA PRO A 108 17.80 -10.32 9.74
C PRO A 108 16.33 -10.61 10.05
N ASP A 109 16.06 -11.81 10.56
CA ASP A 109 14.73 -12.19 11.04
C ASP A 109 14.36 -11.32 12.24
N ASP A 110 13.05 -11.05 12.39
CA ASP A 110 12.49 -10.32 13.54
C ASP A 110 13.14 -8.95 13.83
N HIS A 111 13.59 -8.25 12.80
CA HIS A 111 14.33 -7.00 12.93
C HIS A 111 13.43 -5.80 13.21
N PHE A 112 12.28 -5.71 12.55
CA PHE A 112 11.39 -4.55 12.63
C PHE A 112 10.21 -4.79 13.56
N ASP A 113 9.80 -3.79 14.33
CA ASP A 113 8.59 -3.83 15.15
C ASP A 113 7.30 -3.99 14.32
N ALA A 114 7.33 -3.55 13.07
CA ALA A 114 6.26 -3.76 12.10
C ALA A 114 6.76 -3.61 10.66
N VAL A 115 6.13 -4.31 9.75
CA VAL A 115 6.44 -4.25 8.31
C VAL A 115 5.17 -3.99 7.52
N PHE A 116 5.24 -3.18 6.46
CA PHE A 116 4.09 -3.01 5.59
C PHE A 116 4.47 -2.81 4.13
N ALA A 117 3.54 -3.19 3.23
CA ALA A 117 3.69 -3.04 1.80
C ALA A 117 2.36 -2.59 1.19
N MET A 118 2.23 -1.31 0.90
CA MET A 118 1.00 -0.74 0.35
C MET A 118 1.07 -0.60 -1.17
N ARG A 119 -0.02 -1.03 -1.84
CA ARG A 119 -0.15 -0.95 -3.31
C ARG A 119 0.91 -1.74 -4.07
N PHE A 120 1.37 -2.82 -3.47
CA PHE A 120 2.42 -3.67 -4.00
C PHE A 120 1.89 -5.01 -4.53
N PHE A 121 1.02 -5.71 -3.78
CA PHE A 121 0.58 -7.07 -4.11
C PHE A 121 -0.19 -7.17 -5.44
N HIS A 122 -0.82 -6.10 -5.90
CA HIS A 122 -1.46 -6.09 -7.21
C HIS A 122 -0.48 -6.13 -8.41
N LEU A 123 0.80 -5.91 -8.17
CA LEU A 123 1.89 -6.00 -9.15
C LEU A 123 2.76 -7.25 -8.92
N ALA A 124 2.59 -7.93 -7.79
CA ALA A 124 3.44 -9.03 -7.36
C ALA A 124 3.32 -10.24 -8.30
N ASP A 125 4.43 -10.70 -8.84
CA ASP A 125 4.54 -11.94 -9.61
C ASP A 125 4.72 -13.17 -8.70
N ARG A 126 5.37 -13.00 -7.55
CA ARG A 126 5.68 -14.03 -6.55
C ARG A 126 5.13 -13.66 -5.16
N PRO A 127 3.79 -13.51 -4.98
CA PRO A 127 3.22 -12.94 -3.77
C PRO A 127 3.52 -13.75 -2.49
N VAL A 128 3.62 -15.08 -2.59
CA VAL A 128 4.00 -15.94 -1.44
C VAL A 128 5.43 -15.66 -0.99
N THR A 129 6.38 -15.53 -1.93
CA THR A 129 7.78 -15.21 -1.60
C THR A 129 7.88 -13.85 -0.91
N PHE A 130 7.16 -12.86 -1.45
CA PHE A 130 7.17 -11.52 -0.87
C PHE A 130 6.57 -11.51 0.54
N LEU A 131 5.41 -12.17 0.74
CA LEU A 131 4.79 -12.22 2.06
C LEU A 131 5.65 -12.94 3.09
N LYS A 132 6.33 -14.03 2.69
CA LYS A 132 7.31 -14.73 3.55
C LYS A 132 8.46 -13.82 3.97
N GLU A 133 9.01 -13.03 3.08
CA GLU A 133 10.10 -12.11 3.41
C GLU A 133 9.63 -10.96 4.32
N LEU A 134 8.43 -10.40 4.07
CA LEU A 134 7.86 -9.40 4.96
C LEU A 134 7.67 -9.97 6.38
N ALA A 135 7.10 -11.16 6.48
CA ALA A 135 6.89 -11.84 7.77
C ALA A 135 8.22 -12.20 8.46
N ARG A 136 9.20 -12.69 7.70
CA ARG A 136 10.50 -13.07 8.24
C ARG A 136 11.22 -11.92 8.96
N VAL A 137 11.17 -10.73 8.40
CA VAL A 137 11.90 -9.57 8.96
C VAL A 137 11.09 -8.79 10.00
N SER A 138 9.82 -9.18 10.24
CA SER A 138 8.92 -8.53 11.19
C SER A 138 8.85 -9.29 12.50
N ALA A 139 9.10 -8.60 13.63
CA ALA A 139 8.84 -9.11 14.98
C ALA A 139 7.39 -8.87 15.44
N GLY A 140 6.58 -8.21 14.62
CA GLY A 140 5.19 -7.82 14.93
C GLY A 140 4.31 -7.84 13.68
N PRO A 141 3.28 -6.97 13.61
CA PRO A 141 2.29 -7.05 12.54
C PRO A 141 2.88 -6.73 11.15
N VAL A 142 2.41 -7.48 10.17
CA VAL A 142 2.63 -7.19 8.75
C VAL A 142 1.33 -6.70 8.12
N LEU A 143 1.35 -5.50 7.51
CA LEU A 143 0.20 -4.96 6.77
C LEU A 143 0.45 -4.98 5.27
N PHE A 144 -0.53 -5.46 4.51
CA PHE A 144 -0.54 -5.33 3.05
C PHE A 144 -1.95 -5.12 2.51
N ASP A 145 -2.05 -4.69 1.24
CA ASP A 145 -3.34 -4.53 0.57
C ASP A 145 -3.46 -5.38 -0.69
N THR A 146 -4.70 -5.77 -1.00
CA THR A 146 -5.05 -6.45 -2.24
C THR A 146 -6.26 -5.80 -2.90
N PHE A 147 -6.35 -5.98 -4.23
CA PHE A 147 -7.54 -5.60 -4.98
C PHE A 147 -8.47 -6.80 -5.15
N ASN A 148 -9.75 -6.59 -4.87
CA ASN A 148 -10.73 -7.65 -4.82
C ASN A 148 -11.27 -8.02 -6.21
N LEU A 149 -11.24 -9.31 -6.52
CA LEU A 149 -11.77 -9.91 -7.76
C LEU A 149 -13.31 -9.84 -7.85
N GLU A 150 -14.01 -9.81 -6.71
CA GLU A 150 -15.49 -9.80 -6.66
C GLU A 150 -16.08 -8.38 -6.73
N SER A 151 -15.24 -7.36 -6.88
CA SER A 151 -15.64 -5.95 -6.90
C SER A 151 -15.90 -5.41 -8.31
N SER A 152 -16.45 -4.21 -8.38
CA SER A 152 -16.59 -3.43 -9.62
C SER A 152 -15.27 -3.20 -10.38
N ARG A 153 -14.13 -3.49 -9.74
CA ARG A 153 -12.80 -3.38 -10.31
C ARG A 153 -12.55 -4.37 -11.46
N VAL A 154 -13.23 -5.51 -11.48
CA VAL A 154 -13.16 -6.46 -12.61
C VAL A 154 -13.57 -5.80 -13.91
N LEU A 155 -14.72 -5.09 -13.90
CA LEU A 155 -15.20 -4.37 -15.08
C LEU A 155 -14.23 -3.24 -15.47
N TYR A 156 -13.70 -2.53 -14.48
CA TYR A 156 -12.71 -1.47 -14.71
C TYR A 156 -11.42 -2.02 -15.34
N ASN A 157 -10.90 -3.15 -14.86
CA ASN A 157 -9.72 -3.80 -15.43
C ASN A 157 -9.96 -4.37 -16.84
N TRP A 158 -11.19 -4.80 -17.12
CA TRP A 158 -11.57 -5.29 -18.46
C TRP A 158 -11.63 -4.14 -19.49
N LEU A 159 -12.20 -3.01 -19.09
CA LEU A 159 -12.31 -1.82 -19.96
C LEU A 159 -10.96 -1.10 -20.14
N LEU A 160 -10.14 -1.08 -19.11
CA LEU A 160 -8.83 -0.43 -19.08
C LEU A 160 -7.78 -1.43 -18.57
N PRO A 161 -7.14 -2.22 -19.45
CA PRO A 161 -6.22 -3.27 -19.05
C PRO A 161 -5.01 -2.68 -18.31
N MET A 162 -5.12 -2.59 -17.00
CA MET A 162 -4.12 -2.01 -16.10
C MET A 162 -3.04 -3.01 -15.66
N GLY A 163 -3.20 -4.30 -16.02
CA GLY A 163 -2.27 -5.37 -15.62
C GLY A 163 -2.25 -5.66 -14.12
N SER A 164 -3.23 -5.19 -13.36
CA SER A 164 -3.30 -5.41 -11.92
C SER A 164 -3.84 -6.80 -11.60
N ARG A 165 -3.15 -7.53 -10.73
CA ARG A 165 -3.66 -8.79 -10.17
C ARG A 165 -4.82 -8.47 -9.22
N LEU A 166 -5.89 -9.24 -9.34
CA LEU A 166 -7.02 -9.22 -8.43
C LEU A 166 -7.03 -10.52 -7.63
N TYR A 167 -7.46 -10.44 -6.38
CA TYR A 167 -7.50 -11.57 -5.45
C TYR A 167 -8.94 -11.84 -5.03
N SER A 168 -9.37 -13.10 -5.08
CA SER A 168 -10.56 -13.55 -4.34
C SER A 168 -10.17 -13.73 -2.87
N ARG A 169 -11.18 -13.76 -1.98
CA ARG A 169 -10.94 -14.06 -0.57
C ARG A 169 -10.20 -15.39 -0.38
N GLN A 170 -10.61 -16.43 -1.10
CA GLN A 170 -9.96 -17.74 -1.07
C GLN A 170 -8.49 -17.67 -1.53
N ALA A 171 -8.18 -16.85 -2.55
CA ALA A 171 -6.80 -16.67 -3.00
C ALA A 171 -5.93 -16.00 -1.94
N VAL A 172 -6.48 -15.07 -1.14
CA VAL A 172 -5.77 -14.47 -0.02
C VAL A 172 -5.59 -15.49 1.11
N GLU A 173 -6.63 -16.26 1.47
CA GLU A 173 -6.54 -17.33 2.47
C GLU A 173 -5.46 -18.36 2.09
N SER A 174 -5.40 -18.76 0.82
CA SER A 174 -4.31 -19.65 0.33
C SER A 174 -2.95 -18.97 0.41
N LEU A 175 -2.86 -17.68 0.08
CA LEU A 175 -1.61 -16.90 0.16
C LEU A 175 -1.08 -16.87 1.61
N LEU A 176 -1.95 -16.64 2.59
CA LEU A 176 -1.59 -16.62 4.00
C LEU A 176 -1.10 -18.00 4.48
N ALA A 177 -1.85 -19.05 4.15
CA ALA A 177 -1.49 -20.43 4.48
C ALA A 177 -0.14 -20.84 3.86
N ASP A 178 0.09 -20.52 2.57
CA ASP A 178 1.34 -20.81 1.87
C ASP A 178 2.53 -19.99 2.41
N ALA A 179 2.25 -18.81 2.94
CA ALA A 179 3.26 -17.97 3.59
C ALA A 179 3.54 -18.40 5.03
N GLY A 180 2.61 -19.10 5.68
CA GLY A 180 2.72 -19.53 7.06
C GLY A 180 2.44 -18.41 8.06
N VAL A 181 1.52 -17.50 7.72
CA VAL A 181 1.12 -16.36 8.56
C VAL A 181 -0.36 -16.43 8.91
N ASP A 182 -0.71 -15.94 10.08
CA ASP A 182 -2.08 -15.92 10.59
C ASP A 182 -2.73 -14.53 10.39
N LEU A 183 -4.02 -14.53 10.04
CA LEU A 183 -4.79 -13.30 9.87
C LEU A 183 -5.20 -12.74 11.24
N ILE A 184 -4.78 -11.51 11.54
CA ILE A 184 -5.17 -10.76 12.75
C ILE A 184 -6.40 -9.92 12.49
N ASP A 185 -6.39 -9.11 11.42
CA ASP A 185 -7.47 -8.18 11.09
C ASP A 185 -7.58 -7.98 9.57
N ALA A 186 -8.78 -7.67 9.12
CA ALA A 186 -9.05 -7.31 7.74
C ALA A 186 -10.04 -6.14 7.65
N THR A 187 -9.65 -5.11 6.93
CA THR A 187 -10.52 -3.95 6.68
C THR A 187 -10.75 -3.78 5.18
N HIS A 188 -11.98 -3.54 4.79
CA HIS A 188 -12.40 -3.43 3.40
C HIS A 188 -12.93 -2.02 3.12
N ASP A 189 -12.67 -1.47 1.93
CA ASP A 189 -13.17 -0.15 1.58
C ASP A 189 -13.27 0.05 0.05
N PHE A 190 -13.94 1.14 -0.34
CA PHE A 190 -14.18 1.55 -1.71
C PHE A 190 -14.94 0.51 -2.54
N VAL A 191 -16.22 0.71 -2.72
CA VAL A 191 -17.01 -0.07 -3.68
C VAL A 191 -16.65 0.32 -5.13
N LEU A 192 -16.41 1.62 -5.37
CA LEU A 192 -15.95 2.12 -6.66
C LEU A 192 -14.42 2.03 -6.80
N PRO A 193 -13.90 1.73 -8.00
CA PRO A 193 -12.46 1.63 -8.24
C PRO A 193 -11.72 2.95 -7.97
N TYR A 194 -10.46 2.88 -7.58
CA TYR A 194 -9.60 4.05 -7.36
C TYR A 194 -9.51 4.98 -8.58
N GLY A 195 -9.48 4.42 -9.79
CA GLY A 195 -9.45 5.20 -11.03
C GLY A 195 -10.64 6.13 -11.18
N PHE A 196 -11.82 5.72 -10.70
CA PHE A 196 -13.01 6.56 -10.69
C PHE A 196 -12.79 7.83 -9.84
N TYR A 197 -12.27 7.68 -8.63
CA TYR A 197 -12.01 8.83 -7.75
C TYR A 197 -10.93 9.76 -8.31
N ARG A 198 -9.84 9.19 -8.86
CA ARG A 198 -8.73 9.97 -9.42
C ARG A 198 -9.12 10.83 -10.61
N SER A 199 -10.08 10.37 -11.40
CA SER A 199 -10.55 11.12 -12.57
C SER A 199 -11.48 12.30 -12.23
N LEU A 200 -11.88 12.45 -10.96
CA LEU A 200 -12.86 13.46 -10.54
C LEU A 200 -12.22 14.55 -9.67
N PRO A 201 -12.62 15.82 -9.85
CA PRO A 201 -12.35 16.87 -8.88
C PRO A 201 -12.93 16.53 -7.50
N THR A 202 -12.27 16.96 -6.42
CA THR A 202 -12.66 16.63 -5.03
C THR A 202 -14.12 16.95 -4.73
N ARG A 203 -14.64 18.06 -5.26
CA ARG A 203 -16.04 18.49 -5.05
C ARG A 203 -17.04 17.48 -5.60
N ILE A 204 -16.75 16.91 -6.76
CA ILE A 204 -17.59 15.91 -7.44
C ILE A 204 -17.41 14.53 -6.80
N ALA A 205 -16.19 14.16 -6.43
CA ALA A 205 -15.88 12.87 -5.81
C ALA A 205 -16.51 12.70 -4.40
N ARG A 206 -16.69 13.80 -3.65
CA ARG A 206 -17.18 13.78 -2.26
C ARG A 206 -18.55 13.10 -2.07
N PRO A 207 -19.61 13.42 -2.82
CA PRO A 207 -20.91 12.75 -2.69
C PRO A 207 -20.83 11.26 -3.03
N PHE A 208 -20.07 10.89 -4.06
CA PHE A 208 -19.83 9.48 -4.39
C PHE A 208 -19.13 8.74 -3.25
N ARG A 209 -18.16 9.38 -2.60
CA ARG A 209 -17.49 8.76 -1.45
C ARG A 209 -18.41 8.58 -0.24
N LYS A 210 -19.38 9.46 -0.03
CA LYS A 210 -20.42 9.29 1.01
C LYS A 210 -21.32 8.09 0.70
N LEU A 211 -21.78 7.97 -0.55
CA LEU A 211 -22.60 6.84 -1.00
C LEU A 211 -21.81 5.53 -0.93
N ASP A 212 -20.57 5.54 -1.38
CA ASP A 212 -19.66 4.42 -1.35
C ASP A 212 -19.47 3.85 0.07
N ARG A 213 -19.28 4.74 1.07
CA ARG A 213 -19.23 4.35 2.48
C ARG A 213 -20.55 3.77 2.99
N ALA A 214 -21.68 4.36 2.60
CA ALA A 214 -22.99 3.85 3.01
C ALA A 214 -23.26 2.45 2.45
N ILE A 215 -22.85 2.16 1.22
CA ILE A 215 -22.93 0.83 0.62
C ILE A 215 -21.96 -0.14 1.32
N GLY A 216 -20.73 0.29 1.56
CA GLY A 216 -19.70 -0.52 2.22
C GLY A 216 -20.06 -0.87 3.66
N SER A 217 -20.82 -0.01 4.37
CA SER A 217 -21.31 -0.28 5.73
C SER A 217 -22.59 -1.12 5.80
N ALA A 218 -23.25 -1.34 4.66
CA ALA A 218 -24.38 -2.27 4.58
C ALA A 218 -23.90 -3.73 4.67
N GLY A 219 -24.73 -4.62 5.15
CA GLY A 219 -24.38 -6.05 5.28
C GLY A 219 -23.87 -6.64 3.96
N GLY A 220 -22.64 -7.17 3.94
CA GLY A 220 -21.98 -7.71 2.75
C GLY A 220 -21.15 -6.70 1.96
N GLY A 221 -20.96 -5.47 2.45
CA GLY A 221 -20.11 -4.45 1.83
C GLY A 221 -18.65 -4.88 1.68
N ASP A 222 -18.14 -5.74 2.54
CA ASP A 222 -16.83 -6.39 2.48
C ASP A 222 -16.61 -7.18 1.19
N ARG A 223 -17.65 -7.86 0.67
CA ARG A 223 -17.57 -8.64 -0.58
C ARG A 223 -17.41 -7.78 -1.82
N VAL A 224 -18.05 -6.62 -1.84
CA VAL A 224 -18.03 -5.71 -3.01
C VAL A 224 -16.98 -4.62 -2.91
N ALA A 225 -16.27 -4.53 -1.79
CA ALA A 225 -15.17 -3.58 -1.61
C ALA A 225 -14.06 -3.80 -2.64
N SER A 226 -13.55 -2.75 -3.25
CA SER A 226 -12.53 -2.84 -4.30
C SER A 226 -11.11 -3.00 -3.78
N VAL A 227 -10.89 -2.74 -2.50
CA VAL A 227 -9.61 -2.91 -1.82
C VAL A 227 -9.82 -3.51 -0.44
N SER A 228 -8.90 -4.39 -0.05
CA SER A 228 -8.84 -4.99 1.28
C SER A 228 -7.44 -4.75 1.86
N TYR A 229 -7.39 -4.38 3.13
CA TYR A 229 -6.19 -4.22 3.92
C TYR A 229 -6.13 -5.38 4.91
N TRP A 230 -5.02 -6.10 4.92
CA TRP A 230 -4.82 -7.32 5.69
C TRP A 230 -3.71 -7.11 6.71
N VAL A 231 -3.97 -7.42 7.96
CA VAL A 231 -2.98 -7.43 9.03
C VAL A 231 -2.76 -8.87 9.44
N VAL A 232 -1.51 -9.32 9.40
CA VAL A 232 -1.09 -10.70 9.68
C VAL A 232 0.13 -10.70 10.61
N GLU A 233 0.40 -11.86 11.22
CA GLU A 233 1.65 -12.15 11.94
C GLU A 233 2.09 -13.61 11.74
#